data_08fe726ddffaee6bb5e557e2fae168c6
#
_entry.id   08fe726ddffaee6bb5e557e2fae168c6
#
_cell.length_a   1.000
_cell.length_b   1.000
_cell.length_c   1.000
_cell.angle_alpha   90.00
_cell.angle_beta   90.00
_cell.angle_gamma   90.00
#
_symmetry.space_group_name_H-M   'P 1'
#
loop_
_entity.id
_entity.type
_entity.pdbx_description
1 polymer ?
#
loop_
_entity_poly.entity_id
_entity_poly.type
_entity_poly.pdbx_seq_one_letter_code
_entity_poly.pdbx_strand_id
1 'polypeptide(L)'
;MEENIVSENNMKHRSSVYDSMVKSPNRAMLRATGMTDDSFEKPIVGVISTWAENTPCNIHLHGFGQIAKEGVKDAGAWPVQFGTITVADGIAMGTPGMRFSLTSRDIIADSIEAAMGGHNVDAFVAIGGCDKNMPGSMIAIANMDIPAIFAYGGTIAPG
;
A
#
# COMPACT_ATOMS: atom_id res chain seq x y z
N MET A 1 20.57 -29.15 17.35
CA MET A 1 19.98 -27.93 17.93
C MET A 1 20.56 -26.75 17.18
N GLU A 2 20.01 -26.49 16.02
CA GLU A 2 20.22 -25.24 15.30
C GLU A 2 18.98 -24.41 15.55
N GLU A 3 19.09 -23.59 16.58
CA GLU A 3 18.06 -22.60 16.91
C GLU A 3 18.04 -21.53 15.84
N ASN A 4 16.90 -21.45 15.24
CA ASN A 4 16.27 -20.26 14.64
C ASN A 4 17.02 -18.93 14.85
N ILE A 5 18.02 -18.71 14.03
CA ILE A 5 18.52 -17.38 13.74
C ILE A 5 17.77 -16.84 12.51
N VAL A 6 16.48 -16.97 12.48
CA VAL A 6 15.60 -16.05 11.75
C VAL A 6 15.32 -14.93 12.73
N SER A 7 16.25 -14.22 12.85
CA SER A 7 16.67 -13.22 13.75
C SER A 7 15.70 -12.04 13.77
N GLU A 8 15.44 -11.65 15.00
CA GLU A 8 15.02 -10.33 15.44
C GLU A 8 15.64 -9.14 14.67
N ASN A 9 16.68 -9.36 13.90
CA ASN A 9 17.40 -8.31 13.16
C ASN A 9 16.75 -7.92 11.82
N ASN A 10 15.92 -8.74 11.21
CA ASN A 10 15.32 -8.41 9.90
C ASN A 10 14.00 -7.64 10.00
N MET A 11 13.42 -7.49 11.17
CA MET A 11 12.15 -6.79 11.37
C MET A 11 12.29 -5.33 11.82
N LYS A 12 13.52 -4.88 12.07
CA LYS A 12 13.78 -3.51 12.56
C LYS A 12 14.17 -2.52 11.48
N HIS A 13 13.79 -2.69 10.23
CA HIS A 13 14.47 -1.93 9.19
C HIS A 13 14.02 -0.50 9.04
N ARG A 14 12.80 -0.30 8.63
CA ARG A 14 12.38 1.05 8.21
C ARG A 14 11.57 1.74 9.30
N SER A 15 10.63 1.05 9.89
CA SER A 15 9.80 1.59 10.97
C SER A 15 10.58 1.80 12.27
N SER A 16 11.70 1.12 12.47
CA SER A 16 12.57 1.32 13.65
C SER A 16 13.13 2.73 13.77
N VAL A 17 13.06 3.56 12.73
CA VAL A 17 13.38 4.99 12.85
C VAL A 17 12.55 5.70 13.92
N TYR A 18 11.39 5.15 14.28
CA TYR A 18 10.51 5.71 15.29
C TYR A 18 10.86 5.29 16.73
N ASP A 19 11.77 4.34 16.95
CA ASP A 19 12.06 3.76 18.26
C ASP A 19 12.88 4.68 19.19
N SER A 20 13.67 5.58 18.63
CA SER A 20 14.55 6.43 19.41
C SER A 20 13.79 7.50 20.23
N MET A 21 14.40 7.93 21.34
CA MET A 21 13.87 9.04 22.16
C MET A 21 13.68 10.33 21.35
N VAL A 22 14.59 10.62 20.43
CA VAL A 22 14.54 11.80 19.56
C VAL A 22 13.30 11.79 18.66
N LYS A 23 12.74 10.61 18.42
CA LYS A 23 11.54 10.41 17.58
C LYS A 23 10.23 10.36 18.38
N SER A 24 10.25 10.73 19.63
CA SER A 24 9.02 10.86 20.43
C SER A 24 7.96 11.79 19.81
N PRO A 25 8.31 12.92 19.15
CA PRO A 25 7.31 13.73 18.44
C PRO A 25 6.65 12.96 17.27
N ASN A 26 7.41 12.14 16.53
CA ASN A 26 6.88 11.33 15.44
C ASN A 26 5.87 10.30 15.99
N ARG A 27 6.21 9.61 17.09
CA ARG A 27 5.28 8.68 17.75
C ARG A 27 4.03 9.38 18.27
N ALA A 28 4.16 10.60 18.80
CA ALA A 28 3.00 11.38 19.22
C ALA A 28 2.03 11.65 18.07
N MET A 29 2.54 11.96 16.87
CA MET A 29 1.71 12.11 15.66
C MET A 29 1.06 10.79 15.26
N LEU A 30 1.80 9.69 15.28
CA LEU A 30 1.28 8.37 14.96
C LEU A 30 0.22 7.89 15.97
N ARG A 31 0.34 8.26 17.25
CA ARG A 31 -0.70 7.99 18.25
C ARG A 31 -2.03 8.65 17.91
N ALA A 32 -2.02 9.81 17.29
CA ALA A 32 -3.24 10.47 16.82
C ALA A 32 -3.98 9.67 15.73
N THR A 33 -3.30 8.71 15.06
CA THR A 33 -3.90 7.77 14.11
C THR A 33 -4.37 6.46 14.75
N GLY A 34 -4.24 6.32 16.07
CA GLY A 34 -4.66 5.16 16.83
C GLY A 34 -3.55 4.15 17.16
N MET A 35 -2.29 4.44 16.84
CA MET A 35 -1.18 3.59 17.26
C MET A 35 -0.97 3.64 18.78
N THR A 36 -0.69 2.48 19.35
CA THR A 36 -0.38 2.30 20.78
C THR A 36 1.07 1.85 20.96
N ASP A 37 1.54 1.73 22.21
CA ASP A 37 2.89 1.25 22.48
C ASP A 37 3.15 -0.10 21.82
N ASP A 38 2.21 -1.05 21.93
CA ASP A 38 2.32 -2.36 21.28
C ASP A 38 2.42 -2.26 19.74
N SER A 39 1.88 -1.20 19.14
CA SER A 39 1.92 -1.03 17.69
C SER A 39 3.32 -0.64 17.21
N PHE A 40 4.10 0.05 18.02
CA PHE A 40 5.47 0.46 17.67
C PHE A 40 6.46 -0.70 17.73
N GLU A 41 6.10 -1.79 18.39
CA GLU A 41 6.91 -3.03 18.42
C GLU A 41 6.65 -3.94 17.19
N LYS A 42 5.70 -3.56 16.33
CA LYS A 42 5.28 -4.36 15.17
C LYS A 42 5.79 -3.77 13.87
N PRO A 43 6.04 -4.61 12.86
CA PRO A 43 6.29 -4.12 11.50
C PRO A 43 5.10 -3.30 11.01
N ILE A 44 5.38 -2.21 10.30
CA ILE A 44 4.34 -1.40 9.65
C ILE A 44 4.17 -1.89 8.22
N VAL A 45 2.96 -2.31 7.87
CA VAL A 45 2.64 -2.80 6.52
C VAL A 45 1.67 -1.84 5.84
N GLY A 46 2.08 -1.29 4.70
CA GLY A 46 1.23 -0.46 3.86
C GLY A 46 0.15 -1.30 3.17
N VAL A 47 -1.08 -0.78 3.09
CA VAL A 47 -2.15 -1.35 2.26
C VAL A 47 -2.60 -0.27 1.28
N ILE A 48 -2.25 -0.45 0.02
CA ILE A 48 -2.55 0.50 -1.03
C ILE A 48 -3.75 0.00 -1.83
N SER A 49 -4.77 0.82 -1.99
CA SER A 49 -5.92 0.53 -2.84
C SER A 49 -6.06 1.59 -3.92
N THR A 50 -6.26 1.15 -5.15
CA THR A 50 -6.59 2.01 -6.28
C THR A 50 -8.11 2.16 -6.45
N TRP A 51 -8.85 2.16 -5.36
CA TRP A 51 -10.30 2.31 -5.33
C TRP A 51 -10.76 3.64 -5.95
N ALA A 52 -11.82 3.55 -6.74
CA ALA A 52 -12.55 4.73 -7.21
C ALA A 52 -13.98 4.32 -7.60
N GLU A 53 -14.96 5.18 -7.30
CA GLU A 53 -16.37 4.92 -7.59
C GLU A 53 -16.69 4.93 -9.09
N ASN A 54 -15.96 5.72 -9.85
CA ASN A 54 -16.16 5.87 -11.29
C ASN A 54 -15.34 4.88 -12.14
N THR A 55 -14.72 3.88 -11.51
CA THR A 55 -13.91 2.88 -12.23
C THR A 55 -14.48 1.50 -11.93
N PRO A 56 -15.17 0.86 -12.89
CA PRO A 56 -15.85 -0.43 -12.65
C PRO A 56 -14.93 -1.54 -12.14
N CYS A 57 -13.67 -1.56 -12.60
CA CYS A 57 -12.67 -2.53 -12.13
C CYS A 57 -12.26 -2.31 -10.67
N ASN A 58 -12.54 -1.14 -10.09
CA ASN A 58 -11.95 -0.71 -8.83
C ASN A 58 -12.98 -0.34 -7.75
N ILE A 59 -14.26 -0.29 -8.10
CA ILE A 59 -15.32 0.17 -7.18
C ILE A 59 -15.41 -0.68 -5.89
N HIS A 60 -15.07 -1.95 -5.95
CA HIS A 60 -15.10 -2.88 -4.81
C HIS A 60 -13.79 -2.93 -4.02
N LEU A 61 -12.71 -2.32 -4.51
CA LEU A 61 -11.38 -2.46 -3.92
C LEU A 61 -11.23 -1.79 -2.55
N HIS A 62 -12.14 -0.90 -2.17
CA HIS A 62 -12.17 -0.37 -0.80
C HIS A 62 -12.39 -1.49 0.24
N GLY A 63 -13.35 -2.37 -0.02
CA GLY A 63 -13.61 -3.54 0.83
C GLY A 63 -12.42 -4.49 0.90
N PHE A 64 -11.75 -4.73 -0.23
CA PHE A 64 -10.54 -5.56 -0.26
C PHE A 64 -9.41 -4.96 0.58
N GLY A 65 -9.25 -3.64 0.58
CA GLY A 65 -8.32 -2.94 1.45
C GLY A 65 -8.60 -3.19 2.94
N GLN A 66 -9.87 -3.21 3.34
CA GLN A 66 -10.24 -3.51 4.73
C GLN A 66 -9.91 -4.96 5.11
N ILE A 67 -10.21 -5.92 4.23
CA ILE A 67 -9.88 -7.34 4.44
C ILE A 67 -8.35 -7.53 4.52
N ALA A 68 -7.60 -6.88 3.64
CA ALA A 68 -6.14 -6.93 3.69
C ALA A 68 -5.57 -6.39 5.01
N LYS A 69 -6.16 -5.32 5.56
CA LYS A 69 -5.77 -4.80 6.89
C LYS A 69 -6.01 -5.80 8.00
N GLU A 70 -7.11 -6.53 7.94
CA GLU A 70 -7.40 -7.60 8.92
C GLU A 70 -6.34 -8.69 8.82
N GLY A 71 -6.02 -9.17 7.61
CA GLY A 71 -4.97 -10.16 7.40
C GLY A 71 -3.58 -9.70 7.88
N VAL A 72 -3.25 -8.42 7.70
CA VAL A 72 -2.00 -7.84 8.23
C VAL A 72 -1.99 -7.87 9.77
N LYS A 73 -3.10 -7.55 10.42
CA LYS A 73 -3.22 -7.63 11.89
C LYS A 73 -3.11 -9.06 12.40
N ASP A 74 -3.75 -10.00 11.72
CA ASP A 74 -3.72 -11.42 12.08
C ASP A 74 -2.30 -12.00 11.95
N ALA A 75 -1.51 -11.46 11.01
CA ALA A 75 -0.08 -11.77 10.86
C ALA A 75 0.82 -11.07 11.90
N GLY A 76 0.27 -10.31 12.84
CA GLY A 76 1.02 -9.64 13.91
C GLY A 76 1.66 -8.31 13.52
N ALA A 77 1.31 -7.73 12.38
CA ALA A 77 1.83 -6.44 11.91
C ALA A 77 0.81 -5.30 12.08
N TRP A 78 1.28 -4.06 11.96
CA TRP A 78 0.41 -2.88 12.00
C TRP A 78 0.09 -2.40 10.58
N PRO A 79 -1.19 -2.44 10.15
CA PRO A 79 -1.56 -1.98 8.82
C PRO A 79 -1.77 -0.47 8.76
N VAL A 80 -1.24 0.16 7.73
CA VAL A 80 -1.55 1.54 7.36
C VAL A 80 -2.12 1.57 5.95
N GLN A 81 -3.31 2.14 5.77
CA GLN A 81 -3.98 2.17 4.48
C GLN A 81 -3.99 3.57 3.88
N PHE A 82 -3.76 3.65 2.57
CA PHE A 82 -4.04 4.83 1.78
C PHE A 82 -4.55 4.46 0.38
N GLY A 83 -5.10 5.45 -0.33
CA GLY A 83 -5.54 5.30 -1.71
C GLY A 83 -4.64 6.04 -2.68
N THR A 84 -4.52 5.53 -3.89
CA THR A 84 -3.95 6.26 -5.02
C THR A 84 -4.97 6.36 -6.15
N ILE A 85 -4.68 7.22 -7.13
CA ILE A 85 -5.59 7.48 -8.25
C ILE A 85 -5.79 6.25 -9.14
N THR A 86 -6.86 6.29 -9.93
CA THR A 86 -7.05 5.39 -11.07
C THR A 86 -7.72 6.12 -12.21
N VAL A 87 -7.44 5.70 -13.44
CA VAL A 87 -8.15 6.09 -14.65
C VAL A 87 -8.66 4.84 -15.33
N ALA A 88 -9.95 4.82 -15.67
CA ALA A 88 -10.53 3.70 -16.41
C ALA A 88 -10.36 3.95 -17.91
N ASP A 89 -9.51 3.16 -18.56
CA ASP A 89 -9.28 3.24 -20.00
C ASP A 89 -10.56 3.01 -20.79
N GLY A 90 -11.38 2.05 -20.39
CA GLY A 90 -12.65 1.75 -21.03
C GLY A 90 -13.67 2.90 -20.99
N ILE A 91 -13.60 3.76 -19.97
CA ILE A 91 -14.44 4.98 -19.89
C ILE A 91 -13.79 6.12 -20.66
N ALA A 92 -12.48 6.26 -20.58
CA ALA A 92 -11.74 7.35 -21.23
C ALA A 92 -11.60 7.17 -22.75
N MET A 93 -11.72 5.94 -23.27
CA MET A 93 -11.54 5.59 -24.67
C MET A 93 -12.44 6.42 -25.58
N GLY A 94 -11.86 6.95 -26.67
CA GLY A 94 -12.58 7.81 -27.62
C GLY A 94 -12.84 9.24 -27.13
N THR A 95 -12.37 9.59 -25.94
CA THR A 95 -12.49 10.94 -25.37
C THR A 95 -11.13 11.62 -25.19
N PRO A 96 -11.06 12.95 -24.99
CA PRO A 96 -9.81 13.63 -24.62
C PRO A 96 -9.19 13.10 -23.32
N GLY A 97 -9.97 12.47 -22.44
CA GLY A 97 -9.53 11.87 -21.18
C GLY A 97 -8.53 10.74 -21.37
N MET A 98 -8.51 10.09 -22.52
CA MET A 98 -7.56 9.00 -22.79
C MET A 98 -6.09 9.42 -22.71
N ARG A 99 -5.80 10.71 -22.85
CA ARG A 99 -4.44 11.26 -22.69
C ARG A 99 -3.88 11.03 -21.28
N PHE A 100 -4.74 10.89 -20.29
CA PHE A 100 -4.35 10.69 -18.89
C PHE A 100 -4.17 9.23 -18.51
N SER A 101 -4.57 8.30 -19.39
CA SER A 101 -4.45 6.86 -19.12
C SER A 101 -3.00 6.46 -18.84
N LEU A 102 -2.10 6.66 -19.78
CA LEU A 102 -0.70 6.24 -19.60
C LEU A 102 0.00 7.04 -18.51
N THR A 103 -0.26 8.34 -18.40
CA THR A 103 0.30 9.21 -17.37
C THR A 103 -0.09 8.72 -15.95
N SER A 104 -1.32 8.21 -15.79
CA SER A 104 -1.78 7.71 -14.49
C SER A 104 -0.94 6.56 -13.96
N ARG A 105 -0.36 5.74 -14.82
CA ARG A 105 0.54 4.64 -14.42
C ARG A 105 1.73 5.15 -13.62
N ASP A 106 2.39 6.19 -14.12
CA ASP A 106 3.59 6.74 -13.50
C ASP A 106 3.22 7.48 -12.21
N ILE A 107 2.12 8.25 -12.21
CA ILE A 107 1.61 8.91 -10.99
C ILE A 107 1.25 7.90 -9.91
N ILE A 108 0.66 6.76 -10.27
CA ILE A 108 0.35 5.69 -9.33
C ILE A 108 1.63 5.15 -8.70
N ALA A 109 2.64 4.84 -9.51
CA ALA A 109 3.94 4.37 -9.04
C ALA A 109 4.57 5.39 -8.08
N ASP A 110 4.70 6.64 -8.52
CA ASP A 110 5.29 7.72 -7.72
C ASP A 110 4.54 7.95 -6.40
N SER A 111 3.20 7.91 -6.43
CA SER A 111 2.39 8.10 -5.22
C SER A 111 2.58 6.98 -4.19
N ILE A 112 2.72 5.74 -4.66
CA ILE A 112 3.00 4.58 -3.80
C ILE A 112 4.39 4.73 -3.19
N GLU A 113 5.40 5.00 -4.02
CA GLU A 113 6.78 5.18 -3.57
C GLU A 113 6.90 6.32 -2.56
N ALA A 114 6.28 7.47 -2.84
CA ALA A 114 6.29 8.61 -1.94
C ALA A 114 5.63 8.31 -0.60
N ALA A 115 4.47 7.65 -0.60
CA ALA A 115 3.76 7.33 0.64
C ALA A 115 4.48 6.24 1.45
N MET A 116 4.89 5.14 0.81
CA MET A 116 5.56 4.04 1.49
C MET A 116 6.95 4.43 1.99
N GLY A 117 7.71 5.16 1.16
CA GLY A 117 9.02 5.67 1.53
C GLY A 117 8.93 6.74 2.62
N GLY A 118 8.04 7.70 2.47
CA GLY A 118 7.85 8.80 3.42
C GLY A 118 7.41 8.34 4.82
N HIS A 119 6.66 7.25 4.89
CA HIS A 119 6.19 6.67 6.15
C HIS A 119 7.03 5.50 6.67
N ASN A 120 8.14 5.19 6.01
CA ASN A 120 9.09 4.14 6.42
C ASN A 120 8.41 2.79 6.70
N VAL A 121 7.50 2.36 5.83
CA VAL A 121 6.85 1.05 5.98
C VAL A 121 7.85 -0.08 5.70
N ASP A 122 7.65 -1.21 6.35
CA ASP A 122 8.53 -2.38 6.26
C ASP A 122 8.17 -3.27 5.06
N ALA A 123 6.89 -3.28 4.71
CA ALA A 123 6.34 -4.06 3.59
C ALA A 123 5.04 -3.42 3.11
N PHE A 124 4.50 -3.86 1.97
CA PHE A 124 3.17 -3.40 1.56
C PHE A 124 2.39 -4.39 0.69
N VAL A 125 1.07 -4.22 0.69
CA VAL A 125 0.14 -4.90 -0.20
C VAL A 125 -0.45 -3.85 -1.12
N ALA A 126 -0.30 -4.01 -2.43
CA ALA A 126 -0.93 -3.16 -3.44
C ALA A 126 -2.12 -3.89 -4.08
N ILE A 127 -3.28 -3.22 -4.13
CA ILE A 127 -4.53 -3.77 -4.64
C ILE A 127 -4.98 -2.95 -5.83
N GLY A 128 -5.10 -3.58 -6.99
CA GLY A 128 -5.49 -2.93 -8.23
C GLY A 128 -6.27 -3.86 -9.15
N GLY A 129 -7.00 -3.29 -10.12
CA GLY A 129 -7.84 -4.07 -11.01
C GLY A 129 -8.03 -3.48 -12.42
N CYS A 130 -7.34 -2.40 -12.77
CA CYS A 130 -7.50 -1.70 -14.04
C CYS A 130 -6.16 -1.54 -14.78
N ASP A 131 -6.23 -1.22 -16.08
CA ASP A 131 -5.15 -1.27 -17.06
C ASP A 131 -3.84 -0.61 -16.63
N LYS A 132 -3.90 0.53 -15.97
CA LYS A 132 -2.71 1.32 -15.61
C LYS A 132 -2.34 1.21 -14.14
N ASN A 133 -3.29 0.89 -13.25
CA ASN A 133 -2.97 0.77 -11.84
C ASN A 133 -2.25 -0.54 -11.48
N MET A 134 -2.49 -1.60 -12.25
CA MET A 134 -1.72 -2.84 -12.08
C MET A 134 -0.23 -2.62 -12.42
N PRO A 135 0.15 -2.17 -13.63
CA PRO A 135 1.56 -1.94 -13.92
C PRO A 135 2.16 -0.80 -13.07
N GLY A 136 1.41 0.24 -12.73
CA GLY A 136 1.89 1.28 -11.82
C GLY A 136 2.27 0.74 -10.44
N SER A 137 1.44 -0.13 -9.88
CA SER A 137 1.75 -0.82 -8.61
C SER A 137 2.99 -1.72 -8.74
N MET A 138 3.14 -2.43 -9.86
CA MET A 138 4.30 -3.31 -10.10
C MET A 138 5.60 -2.52 -10.25
N ILE A 139 5.55 -1.33 -10.87
CA ILE A 139 6.69 -0.42 -10.96
C ILE A 139 7.12 0.01 -9.56
N ALA A 140 6.19 0.45 -8.72
CA ALA A 140 6.49 0.84 -7.34
C ALA A 140 7.09 -0.33 -6.53
N ILE A 141 6.55 -1.55 -6.68
CA ILE A 141 7.09 -2.74 -6.03
C ILE A 141 8.56 -2.97 -6.43
N ALA A 142 8.84 -2.87 -7.72
CA ALA A 142 10.20 -3.08 -8.23
C ALA A 142 11.17 -1.98 -7.77
N ASN A 143 10.73 -0.72 -7.76
CA ASN A 143 11.57 0.42 -7.41
C ASN A 143 11.89 0.48 -5.91
N MET A 144 10.94 0.11 -5.07
CA MET A 144 11.11 0.22 -3.62
C MET A 144 11.99 -0.88 -3.02
N ASP A 145 12.09 -2.03 -3.66
CA ASP A 145 12.92 -3.17 -3.22
C ASP A 145 12.69 -3.54 -1.74
N ILE A 146 11.43 -3.57 -1.32
CA ILE A 146 10.99 -4.06 -0.01
C ILE A 146 9.96 -5.17 -0.20
N PRO A 147 9.74 -6.04 0.80
CA PRO A 147 8.72 -7.08 0.70
C PRO A 147 7.36 -6.51 0.29
N ALA A 148 6.81 -6.99 -0.81
CA ALA A 148 5.53 -6.52 -1.29
C ALA A 148 4.73 -7.62 -2.00
N ILE A 149 3.41 -7.48 -1.99
CA ILE A 149 2.47 -8.34 -2.69
C ILE A 149 1.55 -7.48 -3.54
N PHE A 150 1.35 -7.86 -4.79
CA PHE A 150 0.28 -7.32 -5.61
C PHE A 150 -0.93 -8.26 -5.56
N ALA A 151 -2.08 -7.73 -5.16
CA ALA A 151 -3.35 -8.43 -5.15
C ALA A 151 -4.25 -7.92 -6.28
N TYR A 152 -4.58 -8.80 -7.22
CA TYR A 152 -5.49 -8.48 -8.31
C TYR A 152 -6.94 -8.47 -7.83
N GLY A 153 -7.64 -7.38 -8.07
CA GLY A 153 -9.01 -7.17 -7.62
C GLY A 153 -10.09 -7.94 -8.41
N GLY A 154 -9.72 -8.64 -9.46
CA GLY A 154 -10.66 -9.37 -10.31
C GLY A 154 -11.22 -8.57 -11.48
N THR A 155 -12.16 -9.17 -12.22
CA THR A 155 -12.82 -8.54 -13.36
C THR A 155 -13.99 -7.67 -12.92
N ILE A 156 -14.43 -6.78 -13.81
CA ILE A 156 -15.64 -5.97 -13.62
C ILE A 156 -16.91 -6.85 -13.59
N ALA A 157 -17.93 -6.39 -12.90
CA ALA A 157 -19.26 -6.94 -13.06
C ALA A 157 -19.81 -6.59 -14.46
N PRO A 158 -20.65 -7.46 -15.06
CA PRO A 158 -21.34 -7.12 -16.30
C PRO A 158 -22.26 -5.93 -16.08
N GLY A 159 -22.32 -5.05 -17.09
CA GLY A 159 -23.25 -3.91 -17.11
C GLY A 159 -24.64 -4.28 -17.57
#